data_265c2f7d85ab30b875c7a240d351e50f
#
_entry.id   265c2f7d85ab30b875c7a240d351e50f
#
_cell.length_a   1.000
_cell.length_b   1.000
_cell.length_c   1.000
_cell.angle_alpha   90.00
_cell.angle_beta   90.00
_cell.angle_gamma   90.00
#
_symmetry.space_group_name_H-M   'P 1'
#
loop_
_entity.id
_entity.type
_entity.pdbx_description
1 polymer ?
#
loop_
_entity_poly.entity_id
_entity_poly.type
_entity_poly.pdbx_seq_one_letter_code
_entity_poly.pdbx_strand_id
1 'polypeptide(L)'
;MPKFYPTIINSFHGSEGERLVYEALSKLSNEYVIFHSYRWLGELNQRRSEGEADFVILHPKKGILSIEVKAGGISYRDGNWIQTNRNTKEEKIIDPLGQAAESQFRIQNYLRKHFNGQMPVIGRAAWFPSVAIHNKVSLPLEANRDIVFDVDCLINPQEAITKAFDYWKSNLGFRDSEQSVNDFQNIIKTLMPTFNIVESVASTALESTKSYIQMTKQQASILHFLREQPTAVIHGPAGTGKTMLAIEKAKMLASEGKKVLYLCFNEFLLSYVKEHYSCENIVFHNIRSLAEELMPNTEYSISEIIPQFIGYFQNKYDDLNWSYENVVIDEGQDIDEHILEHISMLVDMLGGHYYVFYDKNQYIMMHKSTHWLDTYGDCRLVLYKNCRNTAEIAKTVGTTLSDIKKDAYINELSGIKPLGSFYKNESELRNIVTKFVTKMIQDKVRPEDIVILTTSSVPNSMLKNISAINGVSISTEPKKNNILFTSVRKFKGLEAKAVLLIDVLVSRLTNELHKRLVYVGSSRANTYLQLAFYDNVPNEDYKSILNHLGVNEINRPSKESLIDTFGLDLLK
;
A
#
# COMPACT_ATOMS: atom_id res chain seq x y z
N MET A 1 -11.06 -22.25 -6.86
CA MET A 1 -10.02 -22.04 -7.88
C MET A 1 -8.70 -21.86 -7.17
N PRO A 2 -7.58 -22.34 -7.71
CA PRO A 2 -6.24 -22.16 -7.14
C PRO A 2 -5.86 -20.69 -7.13
N LYS A 3 -4.87 -20.35 -6.30
CA LYS A 3 -4.32 -18.99 -6.23
C LYS A 3 -3.13 -18.86 -7.16
N PHE A 4 -3.23 -18.03 -8.20
CA PHE A 4 -2.15 -17.76 -9.13
C PHE A 4 -1.30 -16.54 -8.75
N TYR A 5 -0.02 -16.61 -9.05
CA TYR A 5 0.92 -15.49 -8.97
C TYR A 5 1.75 -15.40 -10.26
N PRO A 6 1.89 -14.20 -10.86
CA PRO A 6 1.24 -12.96 -10.45
C PRO A 6 -0.30 -13.04 -10.55
N THR A 7 -1.00 -12.34 -9.66
CA THR A 7 -2.48 -12.37 -9.58
C THR A 7 -3.18 -11.66 -10.73
N ILE A 8 -2.44 -10.89 -11.52
CA ILE A 8 -2.97 -10.05 -12.60
C ILE A 8 -2.25 -10.40 -13.88
N ILE A 9 -3.00 -10.98 -14.81
CA ILE A 9 -2.58 -11.16 -16.19
C ILE A 9 -3.42 -10.22 -17.04
N ASN A 10 -2.89 -9.01 -17.31
CA ASN A 10 -3.54 -8.09 -18.26
C ASN A 10 -3.40 -8.59 -19.72
N SER A 11 -2.36 -9.36 -20.00
CA SER A 11 -2.16 -10.14 -21.21
C SER A 11 -1.30 -11.35 -20.85
N PHE A 12 -1.67 -12.53 -21.29
CA PHE A 12 -0.83 -13.71 -21.14
C PHE A 12 0.33 -13.57 -22.13
N HIS A 13 1.56 -13.45 -21.63
CA HIS A 13 2.76 -13.24 -22.45
C HIS A 13 3.49 -14.56 -22.79
N GLY A 14 2.98 -15.70 -22.31
CA GLY A 14 3.53 -17.02 -22.61
C GLY A 14 3.13 -17.57 -23.98
N SER A 15 3.71 -18.71 -24.33
CA SER A 15 3.35 -19.45 -25.53
C SER A 15 1.90 -19.97 -25.47
N GLU A 16 1.33 -20.34 -26.62
CA GLU A 16 0.00 -20.97 -26.65
C GLU A 16 -0.08 -22.24 -25.80
N GLY A 17 1.01 -23.01 -25.74
CA GLY A 17 1.09 -24.19 -24.88
C GLY A 17 0.99 -23.87 -23.40
N GLU A 18 1.67 -22.83 -22.95
CA GLU A 18 1.58 -22.37 -21.57
C GLU A 18 0.17 -21.84 -21.25
N ARG A 19 -0.51 -21.18 -22.20
CA ARG A 19 -1.90 -20.75 -22.04
C ARG A 19 -2.84 -21.93 -21.81
N LEU A 20 -2.71 -23.00 -22.60
CA LEU A 20 -3.52 -24.22 -22.43
C LEU A 20 -3.30 -24.85 -21.04
N VAL A 21 -2.04 -24.91 -20.60
CA VAL A 21 -1.69 -25.43 -19.28
C VAL A 21 -2.23 -24.54 -18.17
N TYR A 22 -2.14 -23.21 -18.31
CA TYR A 22 -2.72 -22.26 -17.36
C TYR A 22 -4.25 -22.47 -17.20
N GLU A 23 -4.97 -22.60 -18.31
CA GLU A 23 -6.41 -22.86 -18.31
C GLU A 23 -6.74 -24.20 -17.65
N ALA A 24 -5.94 -25.24 -17.90
CA ALA A 24 -6.09 -26.53 -17.24
C ALA A 24 -5.85 -26.42 -15.73
N LEU A 25 -4.74 -25.80 -15.32
CA LEU A 25 -4.38 -25.62 -13.92
C LEU A 25 -5.42 -24.77 -13.15
N SER A 26 -6.16 -23.88 -13.83
CA SER A 26 -7.24 -23.09 -13.23
C SER A 26 -8.41 -23.95 -12.69
N LYS A 27 -8.51 -25.22 -13.11
CA LYS A 27 -9.51 -26.17 -12.65
C LYS A 27 -9.14 -26.85 -11.32
N LEU A 28 -7.91 -26.70 -10.84
CA LEU A 28 -7.47 -27.27 -9.57
C LEU A 28 -8.21 -26.67 -8.37
N SER A 29 -8.17 -27.35 -7.22
CA SER A 29 -8.80 -26.88 -6.00
C SER A 29 -8.12 -25.62 -5.42
N ASN A 30 -8.78 -24.97 -4.46
CA ASN A 30 -8.24 -23.77 -3.78
C ASN A 30 -7.06 -24.05 -2.83
N GLU A 31 -6.72 -25.29 -2.60
CA GLU A 31 -5.54 -25.67 -1.81
C GLU A 31 -4.22 -25.45 -2.57
N TYR A 32 -4.28 -25.33 -3.91
CA TYR A 32 -3.12 -25.13 -4.74
C TYR A 32 -2.76 -23.65 -4.86
N VAL A 33 -1.46 -23.37 -4.80
CA VAL A 33 -0.86 -22.08 -5.13
C VAL A 33 0.05 -22.29 -6.33
N ILE A 34 -0.07 -21.45 -7.34
CA ILE A 34 0.62 -21.64 -8.62
C ILE A 34 1.36 -20.36 -8.98
N PHE A 35 2.67 -20.48 -9.17
CA PHE A 35 3.49 -19.44 -9.80
C PHE A 35 3.62 -19.76 -11.27
N HIS A 36 3.41 -18.80 -12.15
CA HIS A 36 3.71 -18.95 -13.56
C HIS A 36 4.80 -17.96 -13.96
N SER A 37 5.62 -18.35 -14.96
CA SER A 37 6.80 -17.59 -15.38
C SER A 37 7.71 -17.23 -14.19
N TYR A 38 8.02 -18.23 -13.35
CA TYR A 38 8.78 -18.03 -12.12
C TYR A 38 10.27 -17.94 -12.44
N ARG A 39 10.80 -16.72 -12.43
CA ARG A 39 12.21 -16.44 -12.74
C ARG A 39 13.11 -16.62 -11.53
N TRP A 40 14.31 -17.16 -11.76
CA TRP A 40 15.33 -17.33 -10.75
C TRP A 40 16.72 -16.92 -11.26
N LEU A 41 17.55 -16.43 -10.32
CA LEU A 41 18.97 -16.16 -10.54
C LEU A 41 19.80 -17.18 -9.76
N GLY A 42 20.88 -17.63 -10.35
CA GLY A 42 21.80 -18.54 -9.70
C GLY A 42 23.26 -18.33 -10.14
N GLU A 43 24.17 -18.92 -9.40
CA GLU A 43 25.58 -19.02 -9.76
C GLU A 43 25.92 -20.47 -10.09
N LEU A 44 26.44 -20.71 -11.25
CA LEU A 44 27.00 -22.00 -11.66
C LEU A 44 28.47 -21.78 -12.06
N ASN A 45 29.41 -22.41 -11.35
CA ASN A 45 30.86 -22.31 -11.65
C ASN A 45 31.36 -20.85 -11.82
N GLN A 46 31.00 -19.95 -10.91
CA GLN A 46 31.34 -18.50 -10.93
C GLN A 46 30.73 -17.71 -12.11
N ARG A 47 29.83 -18.30 -12.89
CA ARG A 47 29.04 -17.59 -13.89
C ARG A 47 27.60 -17.39 -13.37
N ARG A 48 27.08 -16.18 -13.50
CA ARG A 48 25.67 -15.91 -13.24
C ARG A 48 24.85 -16.67 -14.29
N SER A 49 23.89 -17.46 -13.81
CA SER A 49 22.87 -18.10 -14.63
C SER A 49 21.51 -17.58 -14.24
N GLU A 50 20.67 -17.33 -15.21
CA GLU A 50 19.27 -17.00 -15.02
C GLU A 50 18.41 -18.02 -15.74
N GLY A 51 17.24 -18.29 -15.20
CA GLY A 51 16.29 -19.20 -15.82
C GLY A 51 14.88 -18.89 -15.35
N GLU A 52 13.94 -19.58 -15.94
CA GLU A 52 12.52 -19.46 -15.68
C GLU A 52 11.91 -20.86 -15.58
N ALA A 53 11.02 -21.06 -14.61
CA ALA A 53 10.14 -22.20 -14.57
C ALA A 53 8.78 -21.75 -15.10
N ASP A 54 8.24 -22.45 -16.12
CA ASP A 54 6.97 -22.06 -16.71
C ASP A 54 5.85 -22.09 -15.67
N PHE A 55 5.82 -23.13 -14.82
CA PHE A 55 4.93 -23.19 -13.66
C PHE A 55 5.61 -23.82 -12.45
N VAL A 56 5.32 -23.28 -11.27
CA VAL A 56 5.65 -23.88 -9.97
C VAL A 56 4.38 -24.05 -9.17
N ILE A 57 4.00 -25.29 -8.87
CA ILE A 57 2.77 -25.66 -8.19
C ILE A 57 3.10 -26.05 -6.76
N LEU A 58 2.44 -25.41 -5.79
CA LEU A 58 2.59 -25.66 -4.38
C LEU A 58 1.29 -26.23 -3.79
N HIS A 59 1.44 -27.21 -2.91
CA HIS A 59 0.30 -27.77 -2.16
C HIS A 59 0.77 -28.12 -0.73
N PRO A 60 0.00 -27.76 0.33
CA PRO A 60 0.45 -27.91 1.71
C PRO A 60 0.76 -29.36 2.13
N LYS A 61 0.09 -30.34 1.54
CA LYS A 61 0.25 -31.75 1.87
C LYS A 61 1.10 -32.54 0.87
N LYS A 62 1.31 -32.02 -0.33
CA LYS A 62 1.99 -32.75 -1.40
C LYS A 62 3.38 -32.23 -1.69
N GLY A 63 3.65 -30.94 -1.44
CA GLY A 63 4.93 -30.31 -1.67
C GLY A 63 4.94 -29.29 -2.81
N ILE A 64 6.04 -29.27 -3.58
CA ILE A 64 6.29 -28.32 -4.68
C ILE A 64 6.59 -29.10 -5.95
N LEU A 65 6.03 -28.70 -7.07
CA LEU A 65 6.26 -29.31 -8.39
C LEU A 65 6.62 -28.21 -9.41
N SER A 66 7.82 -28.28 -9.98
CA SER A 66 8.25 -27.42 -11.09
C SER A 66 7.88 -28.07 -12.41
N ILE A 67 7.24 -27.34 -13.30
CA ILE A 67 6.78 -27.83 -14.61
C ILE A 67 7.37 -26.99 -15.72
N GLU A 68 7.94 -27.67 -16.70
CA GLU A 68 8.39 -27.10 -17.97
C GLU A 68 7.40 -27.48 -19.07
N VAL A 69 6.98 -26.51 -19.89
CA VAL A 69 5.99 -26.67 -20.95
C VAL A 69 6.63 -26.55 -22.32
N LYS A 70 6.43 -27.54 -23.16
CA LYS A 70 6.91 -27.51 -24.56
C LYS A 70 5.75 -27.82 -25.52
N ALA A 71 5.34 -26.83 -26.29
CA ALA A 71 4.29 -26.96 -27.31
C ALA A 71 4.88 -27.31 -28.68
N GLY A 72 4.02 -27.78 -29.60
CA GLY A 72 4.43 -28.23 -30.94
C GLY A 72 4.49 -29.75 -31.07
N GLY A 73 5.15 -30.25 -32.11
CA GLY A 73 5.45 -31.68 -32.25
C GLY A 73 6.63 -32.03 -31.35
N ILE A 74 6.53 -33.12 -30.61
CA ILE A 74 7.63 -33.62 -29.75
C ILE A 74 7.99 -35.02 -30.19
N SER A 75 9.28 -35.27 -30.35
CA SER A 75 9.83 -36.59 -30.65
C SER A 75 11.12 -36.83 -29.86
N TYR A 76 11.48 -38.10 -29.68
CA TYR A 76 12.76 -38.47 -29.07
C TYR A 76 13.53 -39.34 -30.09
N ARG A 77 14.69 -38.85 -30.54
CA ARG A 77 15.53 -39.49 -31.55
C ARG A 77 17.01 -39.30 -31.20
N ASP A 78 17.80 -40.34 -31.38
CA ASP A 78 19.26 -40.33 -31.16
C ASP A 78 19.67 -39.75 -29.78
N GLY A 79 18.88 -40.08 -28.74
CA GLY A 79 19.14 -39.62 -27.38
C GLY A 79 18.74 -38.18 -27.10
N ASN A 80 18.03 -37.52 -28.01
CA ASN A 80 17.62 -36.11 -27.86
C ASN A 80 16.11 -35.93 -27.97
N TRP A 81 15.57 -35.06 -27.12
CA TRP A 81 14.23 -34.52 -27.32
C TRP A 81 14.26 -33.47 -28.43
N ILE A 82 13.35 -33.57 -29.38
CA ILE A 82 13.24 -32.68 -30.53
C ILE A 82 11.86 -32.08 -30.56
N GLN A 83 11.83 -30.74 -30.57
CA GLN A 83 10.61 -29.95 -30.78
C GLN A 83 10.50 -29.54 -32.23
N THR A 84 9.38 -29.81 -32.88
CA THR A 84 9.09 -29.41 -34.25
C THR A 84 8.06 -28.29 -34.24
N ASN A 85 8.39 -27.14 -34.82
CA ASN A 85 7.45 -26.05 -35.01
C ASN A 85 6.35 -26.46 -36.00
N ARG A 86 5.09 -26.33 -35.65
CA ARG A 86 3.96 -26.74 -36.49
C ARG A 86 3.87 -25.97 -37.81
N ASN A 87 4.24 -24.69 -37.79
CA ASN A 87 4.10 -23.79 -38.92
C ASN A 87 5.34 -23.85 -39.85
N THR A 88 6.54 -23.67 -39.30
CA THR A 88 7.80 -23.59 -40.06
C THR A 88 8.41 -24.98 -40.36
N LYS A 89 7.97 -26.02 -39.66
CA LYS A 89 8.56 -27.38 -39.68
C LYS A 89 10.02 -27.45 -39.22
N GLU A 90 10.53 -26.38 -38.64
CA GLU A 90 11.87 -26.33 -38.07
C GLU A 90 11.96 -27.22 -36.84
N GLU A 91 13.06 -27.96 -36.71
CA GLU A 91 13.35 -28.82 -35.59
C GLU A 91 14.40 -28.17 -34.69
N LYS A 92 14.17 -28.28 -33.37
CA LYS A 92 15.07 -27.77 -32.34
C LYS A 92 15.28 -28.84 -31.29
N ILE A 93 16.54 -29.10 -30.92
CA ILE A 93 16.87 -29.94 -29.77
C ILE A 93 16.47 -29.17 -28.49
N ILE A 94 15.76 -29.86 -27.61
CA ILE A 94 15.28 -29.33 -26.32
C ILE A 94 15.68 -30.31 -25.21
N ASP A 95 15.68 -29.81 -23.99
CA ASP A 95 15.86 -30.61 -22.77
C ASP A 95 14.82 -30.25 -21.73
N PRO A 96 13.56 -30.69 -21.88
CA PRO A 96 12.46 -30.25 -21.00
C PRO A 96 12.62 -30.78 -19.58
N LEU A 97 13.11 -32.00 -19.40
CA LEU A 97 13.30 -32.57 -18.06
C LEU A 97 14.54 -32.01 -17.36
N GLY A 98 15.60 -31.69 -18.09
CA GLY A 98 16.77 -31.00 -17.58
C GLY A 98 16.46 -29.56 -17.14
N GLN A 99 15.67 -28.81 -17.93
CA GLN A 99 15.20 -27.46 -17.57
C GLN A 99 14.33 -27.48 -16.31
N ALA A 100 13.38 -28.44 -16.24
CA ALA A 100 12.58 -28.63 -15.04
C ALA A 100 13.42 -29.03 -13.81
N ALA A 101 14.47 -29.87 -14.03
CA ALA A 101 15.42 -30.28 -13.00
C ALA A 101 16.24 -29.10 -12.47
N GLU A 102 16.70 -28.22 -13.35
CA GLU A 102 17.43 -27.02 -12.93
C GLU A 102 16.55 -26.13 -12.05
N SER A 103 15.33 -25.86 -12.47
CA SER A 103 14.37 -25.08 -11.69
C SER A 103 14.06 -25.73 -10.32
N GLN A 104 13.83 -27.06 -10.29
CA GLN A 104 13.66 -27.82 -9.04
C GLN A 104 14.87 -27.64 -8.12
N PHE A 105 16.08 -27.78 -8.60
CA PHE A 105 17.32 -27.69 -7.84
C PHE A 105 17.51 -26.26 -7.27
N ARG A 106 17.21 -25.23 -8.05
CA ARG A 106 17.30 -23.83 -7.64
C ARG A 106 16.30 -23.51 -6.51
N ILE A 107 15.05 -23.93 -6.67
CA ILE A 107 14.02 -23.75 -5.63
C ILE A 107 14.43 -24.47 -4.35
N GLN A 108 14.93 -25.70 -4.46
CA GLN A 108 15.36 -26.49 -3.31
C GLN A 108 16.52 -25.81 -2.55
N ASN A 109 17.54 -25.34 -3.27
CA ASN A 109 18.69 -24.69 -2.66
C ASN A 109 18.31 -23.33 -2.03
N TYR A 110 17.43 -22.59 -2.69
CA TYR A 110 16.95 -21.32 -2.15
C TYR A 110 16.17 -21.53 -0.85
N LEU A 111 15.26 -22.49 -0.82
CA LEU A 111 14.51 -22.84 0.40
C LEU A 111 15.43 -23.36 1.50
N ARG A 112 16.42 -24.22 1.20
CA ARG A 112 17.40 -24.68 2.19
C ARG A 112 18.17 -23.54 2.87
N LYS A 113 18.42 -22.46 2.12
CA LYS A 113 19.18 -21.32 2.62
C LYS A 113 18.34 -20.31 3.39
N HIS A 114 17.04 -20.17 3.05
CA HIS A 114 16.21 -19.06 3.53
C HIS A 114 14.95 -19.49 4.29
N PHE A 115 14.63 -20.77 4.33
CA PHE A 115 13.48 -21.31 5.03
C PHE A 115 13.92 -22.17 6.23
N ASN A 116 13.43 -21.84 7.42
CA ASN A 116 13.79 -22.48 8.68
C ASN A 116 12.72 -23.47 9.18
N GLY A 117 11.98 -24.11 8.30
CA GLY A 117 10.95 -25.10 8.63
C GLY A 117 11.26 -26.48 8.03
N GLN A 118 10.30 -27.38 8.11
CA GLN A 118 10.38 -28.69 7.49
C GLN A 118 10.38 -28.54 5.96
N MET A 119 11.43 -29.04 5.30
CA MET A 119 11.54 -28.97 3.85
C MET A 119 10.44 -29.78 3.16
N PRO A 120 9.69 -29.20 2.20
CA PRO A 120 8.72 -29.95 1.43
C PRO A 120 9.40 -30.90 0.45
N VAL A 121 8.66 -31.89 -0.02
CA VAL A 121 9.05 -32.67 -1.20
C VAL A 121 9.03 -31.72 -2.41
N ILE A 122 10.11 -31.69 -3.20
CA ILE A 122 10.20 -30.86 -4.39
C ILE A 122 10.46 -31.75 -5.57
N GLY A 123 9.50 -31.78 -6.50
CA GLY A 123 9.56 -32.57 -7.72
C GLY A 123 9.59 -31.70 -8.97
N ARG A 124 9.64 -32.39 -10.12
CA ARG A 124 9.57 -31.78 -11.45
C ARG A 124 8.72 -32.60 -12.42
N ALA A 125 8.24 -31.95 -13.47
CA ALA A 125 7.54 -32.60 -14.58
C ALA A 125 7.76 -31.82 -15.89
N ALA A 126 7.56 -32.48 -17.02
CA ALA A 126 7.45 -31.83 -18.31
C ALA A 126 6.03 -31.98 -18.86
N TRP A 127 5.48 -30.93 -19.47
CA TRP A 127 4.15 -30.95 -20.06
C TRP A 127 4.17 -30.65 -21.56
N PHE A 128 3.65 -31.58 -22.35
CA PHE A 128 3.52 -31.50 -23.81
C PHE A 128 2.04 -31.32 -24.19
N PRO A 129 1.46 -30.11 -24.05
CA PRO A 129 0.02 -29.88 -24.17
C PRO A 129 -0.56 -30.07 -25.58
N SER A 130 0.34 -30.32 -26.57
CA SER A 130 -0.01 -30.44 -27.98
C SER A 130 0.17 -31.86 -28.53
N VAL A 131 0.56 -32.81 -27.70
CA VAL A 131 0.96 -34.16 -28.12
C VAL A 131 0.24 -35.19 -27.28
N ALA A 132 -0.26 -36.26 -27.90
CA ALA A 132 -0.76 -37.46 -27.22
C ALA A 132 0.34 -38.52 -27.17
N ILE A 133 0.64 -39.05 -25.99
CA ILE A 133 1.63 -40.12 -25.80
C ILE A 133 0.88 -41.41 -25.54
N HIS A 134 0.86 -42.29 -26.56
CA HIS A 134 0.20 -43.58 -26.45
C HIS A 134 0.90 -44.48 -25.41
N ASN A 135 0.11 -45.29 -24.68
CA ASN A 135 0.63 -46.19 -23.63
C ASN A 135 1.68 -47.21 -24.09
N LYS A 136 1.79 -47.45 -25.39
CA LYS A 136 2.79 -48.36 -25.99
C LYS A 136 4.11 -47.69 -26.29
N VAL A 137 4.24 -46.38 -26.11
CA VAL A 137 5.50 -45.67 -26.35
C VAL A 137 6.42 -45.87 -25.16
N SER A 138 7.60 -46.44 -25.40
CA SER A 138 8.66 -46.53 -24.40
C SER A 138 9.32 -45.15 -24.25
N LEU A 139 9.22 -44.56 -23.07
CA LEU A 139 9.90 -43.32 -22.75
C LEU A 139 11.37 -43.58 -22.43
N PRO A 140 12.28 -42.61 -22.64
CA PRO A 140 13.68 -42.72 -22.25
C PRO A 140 13.83 -42.88 -20.72
N LEU A 141 15.01 -43.39 -20.28
CA LEU A 141 15.26 -43.71 -18.87
C LEU A 141 15.07 -42.50 -17.91
N GLU A 142 15.29 -41.32 -18.41
CA GLU A 142 15.12 -40.04 -17.66
C GLU A 142 13.66 -39.62 -17.48
N ALA A 143 12.74 -40.24 -18.20
CA ALA A 143 11.33 -39.89 -18.25
C ALA A 143 10.45 -41.03 -17.70
N ASN A 144 9.50 -40.65 -16.87
CA ASN A 144 8.46 -41.56 -16.37
C ASN A 144 7.09 -40.98 -16.72
N ARG A 145 6.11 -41.88 -16.99
CA ARG A 145 4.76 -41.48 -17.39
C ARG A 145 4.06 -40.59 -16.35
N ASP A 146 4.41 -40.75 -15.08
CA ASP A 146 3.84 -39.94 -13.98
C ASP A 146 4.37 -38.51 -13.90
N ILE A 147 5.49 -38.23 -14.61
CA ILE A 147 6.12 -36.87 -14.62
C ILE A 147 6.21 -36.28 -16.02
N VAL A 148 5.69 -36.98 -17.03
CA VAL A 148 5.59 -36.48 -18.42
C VAL A 148 4.13 -36.39 -18.80
N PHE A 149 3.61 -35.20 -18.84
CA PHE A 149 2.22 -34.90 -19.13
C PHE A 149 2.03 -34.64 -20.63
N ASP A 150 0.90 -35.06 -21.14
CA ASP A 150 0.50 -34.88 -22.53
C ASP A 150 -0.83 -34.10 -22.64
N VAL A 151 -1.42 -34.08 -23.83
CA VAL A 151 -2.68 -33.39 -24.11
C VAL A 151 -3.82 -33.92 -23.25
N ASP A 152 -3.87 -35.22 -22.92
CA ASP A 152 -4.93 -35.82 -22.13
C ASP A 152 -4.93 -35.31 -20.69
N CYS A 153 -3.76 -34.90 -20.18
CA CYS A 153 -3.64 -34.30 -18.85
C CYS A 153 -4.32 -32.92 -18.75
N LEU A 154 -4.64 -32.25 -19.85
CA LEU A 154 -5.44 -30.99 -19.84
C LEU A 154 -6.89 -31.22 -19.42
N ILE A 155 -7.40 -32.44 -19.64
CA ILE A 155 -8.79 -32.81 -19.30
C ILE A 155 -8.93 -33.00 -17.80
N ASN A 156 -8.00 -33.76 -17.20
CA ASN A 156 -7.98 -34.04 -15.76
C ASN A 156 -6.61 -33.68 -15.14
N PRO A 157 -6.30 -32.38 -15.00
CA PRO A 157 -5.01 -31.92 -14.47
C PRO A 157 -4.79 -32.31 -13.01
N GLN A 158 -5.86 -32.44 -12.23
CA GLN A 158 -5.80 -32.83 -10.82
C GLN A 158 -5.18 -34.21 -10.63
N GLU A 159 -5.55 -35.18 -11.47
CA GLU A 159 -5.01 -36.54 -11.42
C GLU A 159 -3.55 -36.59 -11.84
N ALA A 160 -3.20 -35.91 -12.95
CA ALA A 160 -1.84 -35.85 -13.45
C ALA A 160 -0.87 -35.21 -12.41
N ILE A 161 -1.23 -34.08 -11.86
CA ILE A 161 -0.45 -33.39 -10.83
C ILE A 161 -0.31 -34.25 -9.57
N THR A 162 -1.37 -34.97 -9.16
CA THR A 162 -1.31 -35.86 -8.00
C THR A 162 -0.36 -37.01 -8.22
N LYS A 163 -0.40 -37.67 -9.38
CA LYS A 163 0.52 -38.76 -9.73
C LYS A 163 1.99 -38.30 -9.71
N ALA A 164 2.26 -37.09 -10.20
CA ALA A 164 3.62 -36.55 -10.16
C ALA A 164 4.11 -36.29 -8.74
N PHE A 165 3.27 -35.76 -7.87
CA PHE A 165 3.64 -35.61 -6.46
C PHE A 165 3.89 -36.95 -5.78
N ASP A 166 3.05 -37.96 -6.02
CA ASP A 166 3.18 -39.30 -5.45
C ASP A 166 4.45 -40.01 -5.96
N TYR A 167 4.76 -39.83 -7.23
CA TYR A 167 6.01 -40.32 -7.82
C TYR A 167 7.24 -39.78 -7.09
N TRP A 168 7.29 -38.46 -6.89
CA TRP A 168 8.43 -37.84 -6.22
C TRP A 168 8.49 -38.14 -4.72
N LYS A 169 7.35 -38.23 -4.05
CA LYS A 169 7.27 -38.65 -2.65
C LYS A 169 7.85 -40.06 -2.47
N SER A 170 7.51 -40.99 -3.34
CA SER A 170 7.98 -42.38 -3.28
C SER A 170 9.47 -42.49 -3.60
N ASN A 171 9.96 -41.80 -4.63
CA ASN A 171 11.34 -41.90 -5.08
C ASN A 171 12.35 -41.17 -4.15
N LEU A 172 11.94 -40.15 -3.45
CA LEU A 172 12.80 -39.43 -2.51
C LEU A 172 12.75 -39.97 -1.08
N GLY A 173 11.94 -41.02 -0.80
CA GLY A 173 11.87 -41.69 0.50
C GLY A 173 11.28 -40.83 1.64
N PHE A 174 10.56 -39.75 1.32
CA PHE A 174 9.91 -38.92 2.30
C PHE A 174 8.65 -39.62 2.84
N ARG A 175 8.64 -39.88 4.16
CA ARG A 175 7.47 -40.46 4.84
C ARG A 175 6.37 -39.44 5.12
N ASP A 176 6.76 -38.18 5.33
CA ASP A 176 5.80 -37.10 5.60
C ASP A 176 6.23 -35.80 4.92
N SER A 177 5.33 -35.22 4.13
CA SER A 177 5.54 -33.95 3.40
C SER A 177 4.48 -32.90 3.79
N GLU A 178 3.67 -33.23 4.79
CA GLU A 178 2.58 -32.34 5.22
C GLU A 178 3.17 -31.14 5.95
N GLN A 179 2.88 -29.96 5.42
CA GLN A 179 3.32 -28.71 6.00
C GLN A 179 2.26 -28.15 6.96
N SER A 180 2.71 -27.57 8.07
CA SER A 180 1.81 -26.75 8.88
C SER A 180 1.32 -25.55 8.06
N VAL A 181 0.18 -24.98 8.44
CA VAL A 181 -0.36 -23.78 7.76
C VAL A 181 0.68 -22.64 7.78
N ASN A 182 1.38 -22.46 8.89
CA ASN A 182 2.42 -21.44 9.02
C ASN A 182 3.63 -21.72 8.13
N ASP A 183 4.09 -22.96 8.08
CA ASP A 183 5.23 -23.33 7.23
C ASP A 183 4.91 -23.17 5.76
N PHE A 184 3.72 -23.57 5.33
CA PHE A 184 3.28 -23.40 3.96
C PHE A 184 3.21 -21.91 3.56
N GLN A 185 2.66 -21.04 4.42
CA GLN A 185 2.67 -19.60 4.19
C GLN A 185 4.09 -19.01 4.18
N ASN A 186 4.97 -19.51 5.03
CA ASN A 186 6.37 -19.08 5.05
C ASN A 186 7.13 -19.52 3.79
N ILE A 187 6.86 -20.72 3.25
CA ILE A 187 7.40 -21.16 1.97
C ILE A 187 6.97 -20.21 0.85
N ILE A 188 5.69 -19.87 0.77
CA ILE A 188 5.17 -18.91 -0.24
C ILE A 188 5.88 -17.56 -0.10
N LYS A 189 5.98 -17.02 1.13
CA LYS A 189 6.67 -15.75 1.38
C LYS A 189 8.17 -15.80 1.05
N THR A 190 8.82 -16.94 1.29
CA THR A 190 10.23 -17.12 0.98
C THR A 190 10.45 -17.15 -0.53
N LEU A 191 9.62 -17.89 -1.27
CA LEU A 191 9.74 -17.99 -2.74
C LEU A 191 9.27 -16.71 -3.44
N MET A 192 8.32 -15.98 -2.84
CA MET A 192 7.76 -14.75 -3.39
C MET A 192 7.66 -13.68 -2.30
N PRO A 193 8.80 -13.10 -1.90
CA PRO A 193 8.81 -12.04 -0.90
C PRO A 193 8.11 -10.80 -1.44
N THR A 194 7.23 -10.24 -0.62
CA THR A 194 6.64 -8.93 -0.87
C THR A 194 7.49 -7.88 -0.18
N PHE A 195 8.08 -6.98 -0.93
CA PHE A 195 8.86 -5.87 -0.40
C PHE A 195 8.62 -4.60 -1.20
N ASN A 196 8.75 -3.46 -0.52
CA ASN A 196 8.86 -2.16 -1.17
C ASN A 196 10.35 -1.82 -1.29
N ILE A 197 10.82 -1.66 -2.51
CA ILE A 197 12.10 -1.00 -2.72
C ILE A 197 11.81 0.49 -2.62
N VAL A 198 12.23 1.11 -1.51
CA VAL A 198 12.35 2.56 -1.46
C VAL A 198 13.45 2.92 -2.44
N GLU A 199 13.11 3.69 -3.47
CA GLU A 199 14.09 4.13 -4.45
C GLU A 199 15.29 4.77 -3.75
N SER A 200 16.48 4.26 -4.01
CA SER A 200 17.69 4.92 -3.52
C SER A 200 17.84 6.25 -4.25
N VAL A 201 18.22 7.29 -3.51
CA VAL A 201 18.36 8.68 -3.96
C VAL A 201 19.21 8.85 -5.24
N ALA A 202 20.02 7.86 -5.63
CA ALA A 202 20.84 7.91 -6.84
C ALA A 202 20.05 7.80 -8.16
N SER A 203 18.85 7.21 -8.16
CA SER A 203 18.00 7.11 -9.36
C SER A 203 17.03 8.27 -9.53
N THR A 204 16.76 9.01 -8.46
CA THR A 204 15.76 10.09 -8.43
C THR A 204 16.27 11.43 -8.99
N ALA A 205 17.56 11.57 -9.27
CA ALA A 205 18.14 12.81 -9.83
C ALA A 205 17.75 13.05 -11.30
N LEU A 206 17.25 12.04 -12.00
CA LEU A 206 16.85 12.13 -13.42
C LEU A 206 15.34 12.07 -13.66
N GLU A 207 14.53 11.73 -12.65
CA GLU A 207 13.06 11.60 -12.79
C GLU A 207 12.27 12.49 -11.81
N SER A 208 12.73 13.71 -11.62
CA SER A 208 12.14 14.68 -10.68
C SER A 208 10.81 15.27 -11.15
N THR A 209 9.98 14.58 -11.93
CA THR A 209 8.73 15.23 -12.36
C THR A 209 7.50 14.34 -12.49
N LYS A 210 7.53 13.08 -12.11
CA LYS A 210 6.28 12.29 -12.07
C LYS A 210 6.39 11.25 -10.96
N SER A 211 5.95 11.61 -9.76
CA SER A 211 5.50 10.60 -8.82
C SER A 211 4.27 9.91 -9.44
N TYR A 212 4.50 8.88 -10.24
CA TYR A 212 3.46 7.96 -10.64
C TYR A 212 3.02 7.21 -9.38
N ILE A 213 2.10 7.79 -8.65
CA ILE A 213 1.29 7.02 -7.73
C ILE A 213 0.43 6.16 -8.63
N GLN A 214 0.80 4.88 -8.79
CA GLN A 214 -0.06 3.93 -9.46
C GLN A 214 -1.37 3.87 -8.69
N MET A 215 -2.43 4.42 -9.28
CA MET A 215 -3.77 4.27 -8.74
C MET A 215 -4.08 2.78 -8.63
N THR A 216 -4.56 2.37 -7.47
CA THR A 216 -5.04 1.00 -7.31
C THR A 216 -6.22 0.76 -8.26
N LYS A 217 -6.48 -0.51 -8.59
CA LYS A 217 -7.67 -0.88 -9.38
C LYS A 217 -8.96 -0.33 -8.79
N GLN A 218 -9.06 -0.29 -7.47
CA GLN A 218 -10.21 0.28 -6.78
C GLN A 218 -10.35 1.78 -7.06
N GLN A 219 -9.27 2.54 -6.96
CA GLN A 219 -9.27 3.98 -7.24
C GLN A 219 -9.62 4.28 -8.70
N ALA A 220 -9.07 3.53 -9.64
CA ALA A 220 -9.42 3.66 -11.05
C ALA A 220 -10.90 3.35 -11.32
N SER A 221 -11.45 2.31 -10.67
CA SER A 221 -12.88 1.96 -10.78
C SER A 221 -13.78 3.06 -10.20
N ILE A 222 -13.36 3.71 -9.11
CA ILE A 222 -14.11 4.81 -8.50
C ILE A 222 -14.11 6.03 -9.42
N LEU A 223 -12.98 6.40 -10.02
CA LEU A 223 -12.93 7.50 -10.99
C LEU A 223 -13.80 7.22 -12.20
N HIS A 224 -13.79 5.98 -12.69
CA HIS A 224 -14.68 5.58 -13.80
C HIS A 224 -16.16 5.72 -13.40
N PHE A 225 -16.53 5.25 -12.20
CA PHE A 225 -17.89 5.41 -11.68
C PHE A 225 -18.28 6.89 -11.54
N LEU A 226 -17.40 7.74 -11.01
CA LEU A 226 -17.62 9.17 -10.83
C LEU A 226 -17.73 9.93 -12.17
N ARG A 227 -17.43 9.32 -13.29
CA ARG A 227 -17.51 9.99 -14.59
C ARG A 227 -18.93 10.44 -14.94
N GLU A 228 -19.89 9.58 -14.63
CA GLU A 228 -21.32 9.80 -14.93
C GLU A 228 -22.09 10.46 -13.77
N GLN A 229 -21.43 10.67 -12.61
CA GLN A 229 -22.08 11.26 -11.44
C GLN A 229 -21.76 12.75 -11.35
N PRO A 230 -22.76 13.66 -11.38
CA PRO A 230 -22.52 15.09 -11.22
C PRO A 230 -22.09 15.45 -9.80
N THR A 231 -22.62 14.74 -8.79
CA THR A 231 -22.33 15.00 -7.37
C THR A 231 -21.97 13.73 -6.64
N ALA A 232 -20.95 13.79 -5.77
CA ALA A 232 -20.62 12.66 -4.90
C ALA A 232 -19.89 13.09 -3.62
N VAL A 233 -20.13 12.33 -2.56
CA VAL A 233 -19.40 12.44 -1.29
C VAL A 233 -18.58 11.16 -1.10
N ILE A 234 -17.27 11.31 -0.99
CA ILE A 234 -16.33 10.20 -0.92
C ILE A 234 -15.67 10.18 0.47
N HIS A 235 -16.04 9.18 1.25
CA HIS A 235 -15.42 8.93 2.55
C HIS A 235 -14.28 7.92 2.43
N GLY A 236 -13.20 8.15 3.15
CA GLY A 236 -12.14 7.16 3.29
C GLY A 236 -11.21 7.51 4.43
N PRO A 237 -10.69 6.50 5.15
CA PRO A 237 -9.69 6.72 6.19
C PRO A 237 -8.38 7.28 5.66
N ALA A 238 -7.47 7.60 6.58
CA ALA A 238 -6.11 8.00 6.24
C ALA A 238 -5.43 6.94 5.34
N GLY A 239 -4.68 7.39 4.34
CA GLY A 239 -3.91 6.53 3.46
C GLY A 239 -4.70 5.88 2.30
N THR A 240 -6.00 6.14 2.14
CA THR A 240 -6.82 5.57 1.05
C THR A 240 -6.72 6.32 -0.29
N GLY A 241 -5.93 7.41 -0.34
CA GLY A 241 -5.67 8.16 -1.57
C GLY A 241 -6.75 9.19 -1.96
N LYS A 242 -7.52 9.71 -0.99
CA LYS A 242 -8.54 10.75 -1.22
C LYS A 242 -8.02 11.94 -2.01
N THR A 243 -6.94 12.56 -1.55
CA THR A 243 -6.31 13.72 -2.22
C THR A 243 -5.95 13.42 -3.67
N MET A 244 -5.40 12.22 -3.95
CA MET A 244 -5.08 11.81 -5.33
C MET A 244 -6.32 11.67 -6.19
N LEU A 245 -7.38 11.05 -5.65
CA LEU A 245 -8.66 10.93 -6.37
C LEU A 245 -9.30 12.30 -6.61
N ALA A 246 -9.22 13.22 -5.64
CA ALA A 246 -9.70 14.58 -5.78
C ALA A 246 -8.97 15.32 -6.90
N ILE A 247 -7.63 15.23 -6.94
CA ILE A 247 -6.80 15.84 -7.98
C ILE A 247 -7.10 15.22 -9.35
N GLU A 248 -7.16 13.90 -9.46
CA GLU A 248 -7.44 13.24 -10.73
C GLU A 248 -8.86 13.53 -11.22
N LYS A 249 -9.85 13.63 -10.32
CA LYS A 249 -11.20 14.07 -10.71
C LYS A 249 -11.20 15.51 -11.22
N ALA A 250 -10.49 16.42 -10.54
CA ALA A 250 -10.35 17.80 -11.01
C ALA A 250 -9.70 17.87 -12.40
N LYS A 251 -8.64 17.09 -12.65
CA LYS A 251 -7.99 16.99 -13.97
C LYS A 251 -8.89 16.42 -15.04
N MET A 252 -9.71 15.40 -14.72
CA MET A 252 -10.69 14.85 -15.67
C MET A 252 -11.67 15.93 -16.13
N LEU A 253 -12.25 16.69 -15.19
CA LEU A 253 -13.16 17.79 -15.52
C LEU A 253 -12.45 18.90 -16.34
N ALA A 254 -11.23 19.27 -15.94
CA ALA A 254 -10.43 20.25 -16.65
C ALA A 254 -10.08 19.79 -18.08
N SER A 255 -9.79 18.50 -18.30
CA SER A 255 -9.54 17.94 -19.63
C SER A 255 -10.76 17.96 -20.56
N GLU A 256 -11.96 18.02 -19.98
CA GLU A 256 -13.22 18.24 -20.70
C GLU A 256 -13.48 19.73 -21.03
N GLY A 257 -12.52 20.62 -20.74
CA GLY A 257 -12.63 22.08 -20.96
C GLY A 257 -13.39 22.80 -19.85
N LYS A 258 -13.72 22.12 -18.74
CA LYS A 258 -14.50 22.71 -17.63
C LYS A 258 -13.58 23.48 -16.70
N LYS A 259 -14.02 24.66 -16.24
CA LYS A 259 -13.32 25.40 -15.17
C LYS A 259 -13.62 24.75 -13.82
N VAL A 260 -12.60 24.42 -13.06
CA VAL A 260 -12.69 23.65 -11.79
C VAL A 260 -12.07 24.44 -10.65
N LEU A 261 -12.82 24.61 -9.55
CA LEU A 261 -12.28 25.03 -8.28
C LEU A 261 -11.86 23.80 -7.49
N TYR A 262 -10.57 23.69 -7.17
CA TYR A 262 -10.06 22.73 -6.18
C TYR A 262 -9.93 23.47 -4.84
N LEU A 263 -10.71 23.04 -3.85
CA LEU A 263 -10.78 23.68 -2.54
C LEU A 263 -10.26 22.74 -1.46
N CYS A 264 -9.35 23.22 -0.63
CA CYS A 264 -8.90 22.53 0.58
C CYS A 264 -8.84 23.49 1.76
N PHE A 265 -8.66 22.98 2.97
CA PHE A 265 -8.56 23.84 4.15
C PHE A 265 -7.12 24.26 4.45
N ASN A 266 -6.16 23.33 4.28
CA ASN A 266 -4.78 23.45 4.76
C ASN A 266 -3.88 24.23 3.78
N GLU A 267 -3.14 25.20 4.30
CA GLU A 267 -2.22 26.05 3.52
C GLU A 267 -1.03 25.28 2.95
N PHE A 268 -0.45 24.34 3.71
CA PHE A 268 0.65 23.50 3.23
C PHE A 268 0.19 22.57 2.10
N LEU A 269 -1.02 21.99 2.25
CA LEU A 269 -1.61 21.19 1.19
C LEU A 269 -1.86 22.04 -0.06
N LEU A 270 -2.41 23.26 0.11
CA LEU A 270 -2.63 24.18 -1.01
C LEU A 270 -1.32 24.49 -1.76
N SER A 271 -0.27 24.82 -1.02
CA SER A 271 1.05 25.11 -1.61
C SER A 271 1.59 23.90 -2.37
N TYR A 272 1.48 22.71 -1.78
CA TYR A 272 1.90 21.45 -2.39
C TYR A 272 1.14 21.14 -3.69
N VAL A 273 -0.19 21.26 -3.70
CA VAL A 273 -0.98 20.95 -4.90
C VAL A 273 -0.78 21.99 -6.01
N LYS A 274 -0.58 23.27 -5.67
CA LYS A 274 -0.23 24.31 -6.63
C LYS A 274 1.13 24.04 -7.29
N GLU A 275 2.12 23.62 -6.53
CA GLU A 275 3.47 23.35 -7.05
C GLU A 275 3.52 22.11 -7.96
N HIS A 276 2.82 21.02 -7.56
CA HIS A 276 2.98 19.72 -8.22
C HIS A 276 1.88 19.38 -9.25
N TYR A 277 0.73 20.02 -9.18
CA TYR A 277 -0.45 19.67 -9.98
C TYR A 277 -1.06 20.85 -10.75
N SER A 278 -0.30 21.93 -10.96
CA SER A 278 -0.75 23.05 -11.77
C SER A 278 -1.25 22.58 -13.15
N CYS A 279 -2.46 22.97 -13.50
CA CYS A 279 -3.12 22.60 -14.74
C CYS A 279 -3.98 23.75 -15.23
N GLU A 280 -4.03 23.98 -16.53
CA GLU A 280 -4.97 24.91 -17.14
C GLU A 280 -6.40 24.49 -16.76
N ASN A 281 -7.26 25.45 -16.47
CA ASN A 281 -8.63 25.26 -16.01
C ASN A 281 -8.83 24.75 -14.57
N ILE A 282 -7.79 24.54 -13.78
CA ILE A 282 -7.93 24.25 -12.34
C ILE A 282 -7.44 25.45 -11.54
N VAL A 283 -8.32 26.00 -10.69
CA VAL A 283 -7.98 27.04 -9.74
C VAL A 283 -7.91 26.43 -8.35
N PHE A 284 -6.81 26.63 -7.65
CA PHE A 284 -6.55 26.05 -6.32
C PHE A 284 -6.70 27.09 -5.24
N HIS A 285 -7.62 26.87 -4.30
CA HIS A 285 -7.84 27.72 -3.14
C HIS A 285 -7.90 26.95 -1.82
N ASN A 286 -7.59 27.63 -0.74
CA ASN A 286 -8.12 27.30 0.58
C ASN A 286 -9.27 28.27 0.90
N ILE A 287 -9.96 28.03 2.03
CA ILE A 287 -11.10 28.88 2.43
C ILE A 287 -10.70 30.36 2.53
N ARG A 288 -9.51 30.64 3.04
CA ARG A 288 -9.02 32.01 3.17
C ARG A 288 -8.79 32.67 1.82
N SER A 289 -8.04 32.06 0.93
CA SER A 289 -7.75 32.63 -0.37
C SER A 289 -8.97 32.73 -1.27
N LEU A 290 -9.97 31.85 -1.09
CA LEU A 290 -11.26 31.95 -1.78
C LEU A 290 -12.08 33.12 -1.23
N ALA A 291 -12.09 33.32 0.08
CA ALA A 291 -12.76 34.46 0.70
C ALA A 291 -12.11 35.80 0.29
N GLU A 292 -10.78 35.86 0.21
CA GLU A 292 -10.03 37.03 -0.27
C GLU A 292 -10.38 37.35 -1.74
N GLU A 293 -10.57 36.35 -2.59
CA GLU A 293 -10.98 36.53 -3.99
C GLU A 293 -12.41 37.06 -4.11
N LEU A 294 -13.36 36.46 -3.38
CA LEU A 294 -14.77 36.81 -3.47
C LEU A 294 -15.12 38.10 -2.72
N MET A 295 -14.32 38.47 -1.72
CA MET A 295 -14.53 39.64 -0.84
C MET A 295 -13.27 40.52 -0.76
N PRO A 296 -12.76 41.09 -1.85
CA PRO A 296 -11.40 41.67 -1.92
C PRO A 296 -11.18 42.91 -1.07
N ASN A 297 -12.26 43.58 -0.56
CA ASN A 297 -12.19 44.85 0.18
C ASN A 297 -12.40 44.67 1.69
N THR A 298 -12.32 43.49 2.23
CA THR A 298 -12.62 43.23 3.63
C THR A 298 -11.33 42.81 4.37
N GLU A 299 -10.99 43.52 5.45
CA GLU A 299 -9.91 43.10 6.35
C GLU A 299 -10.42 41.99 7.28
N TYR A 300 -9.71 40.85 7.30
CA TYR A 300 -10.10 39.69 8.10
C TYR A 300 -9.07 39.38 9.18
N SER A 301 -9.49 39.18 10.40
CA SER A 301 -8.75 38.37 11.35
C SER A 301 -8.99 36.87 11.03
N ILE A 302 -8.02 36.00 11.35
CA ILE A 302 -8.10 34.54 11.11
C ILE A 302 -9.35 33.94 11.78
N SER A 303 -9.82 34.50 12.90
CA SER A 303 -10.99 34.03 13.65
C SER A 303 -12.33 34.48 13.06
N GLU A 304 -12.35 35.52 12.23
CA GLU A 304 -13.56 36.15 11.70
C GLU A 304 -13.85 35.73 10.23
N ILE A 305 -12.88 35.18 9.53
CA ILE A 305 -13.03 34.89 8.10
C ILE A 305 -14.20 33.91 7.82
N ILE A 306 -14.40 32.90 8.65
CA ILE A 306 -15.47 31.90 8.43
C ILE A 306 -16.86 32.52 8.69
N PRO A 307 -17.14 33.20 9.83
CA PRO A 307 -18.41 33.84 10.03
C PRO A 307 -18.74 34.91 8.98
N GLN A 308 -17.75 35.66 8.53
CA GLN A 308 -17.94 36.68 7.49
C GLN A 308 -18.20 36.06 6.13
N PHE A 309 -17.52 34.96 5.80
CA PHE A 309 -17.73 34.24 4.56
C PHE A 309 -19.11 33.59 4.48
N ILE A 310 -19.59 33.01 5.59
CA ILE A 310 -20.97 32.53 5.70
C ILE A 310 -21.97 33.71 5.54
N GLY A 311 -21.75 34.82 6.21
CA GLY A 311 -22.59 36.01 6.07
C GLY A 311 -22.60 36.58 4.65
N TYR A 312 -21.49 36.52 3.93
CA TYR A 312 -21.41 36.92 2.54
C TYR A 312 -22.32 36.06 1.64
N PHE A 313 -22.29 34.75 1.75
CA PHE A 313 -23.19 33.87 1.02
C PHE A 313 -24.68 34.14 1.37
N GLN A 314 -25.02 34.34 2.64
CA GLN A 314 -26.40 34.55 3.06
C GLN A 314 -27.01 35.87 2.55
N ASN A 315 -26.18 36.90 2.37
CA ASN A 315 -26.66 38.25 2.08
C ASN A 315 -26.60 38.66 0.60
N LYS A 316 -25.92 37.91 -0.24
CA LYS A 316 -25.61 38.33 -1.61
C LYS A 316 -25.77 37.25 -2.66
N TYR A 317 -26.72 36.34 -2.52
CA TYR A 317 -26.93 35.25 -3.47
C TYR A 317 -27.06 35.69 -4.93
N ASP A 318 -27.75 36.82 -5.17
CA ASP A 318 -28.00 37.35 -6.52
C ASP A 318 -26.83 38.18 -7.08
N ASP A 319 -25.92 38.64 -6.22
CA ASP A 319 -24.79 39.52 -6.58
C ASP A 319 -23.42 38.82 -6.42
N LEU A 320 -23.41 37.50 -6.20
CA LEU A 320 -22.17 36.74 -6.02
C LEU A 320 -21.32 36.72 -7.28
N ASN A 321 -20.07 37.13 -7.18
CA ASN A 321 -19.08 36.97 -8.26
C ASN A 321 -18.58 35.52 -8.31
N TRP A 322 -19.51 34.57 -8.34
CA TRP A 322 -19.21 33.15 -8.39
C TRP A 322 -19.12 32.66 -9.85
N SER A 323 -17.96 32.16 -10.25
CA SER A 323 -17.71 31.71 -11.61
C SER A 323 -17.33 30.23 -11.72
N TYR A 324 -17.43 29.47 -10.62
CA TYR A 324 -17.01 28.09 -10.55
C TYR A 324 -18.20 27.15 -10.70
N GLU A 325 -18.37 26.59 -11.89
CA GLU A 325 -19.40 25.58 -12.15
C GLU A 325 -19.03 24.23 -11.53
N ASN A 326 -17.74 23.89 -11.48
CA ASN A 326 -17.28 22.59 -11.00
C ASN A 326 -16.39 22.77 -9.78
N VAL A 327 -16.70 22.06 -8.70
CA VAL A 327 -15.98 22.17 -7.43
C VAL A 327 -15.57 20.79 -6.92
N VAL A 328 -14.29 20.66 -6.61
CA VAL A 328 -13.72 19.47 -5.95
C VAL A 328 -13.13 19.90 -4.62
N ILE A 329 -13.65 19.34 -3.54
CA ILE A 329 -13.26 19.67 -2.17
C ILE A 329 -12.46 18.52 -1.58
N ASP A 330 -11.25 18.81 -1.12
CA ASP A 330 -10.42 17.86 -0.37
C ASP A 330 -10.39 18.22 1.11
N GLU A 331 -10.33 17.21 1.98
CA GLU A 331 -10.40 17.35 3.44
C GLU A 331 -11.69 18.09 3.91
N GLY A 332 -12.82 17.79 3.28
CA GLY A 332 -14.10 18.48 3.51
C GLY A 332 -14.57 18.53 4.97
N GLN A 333 -14.12 17.59 5.84
CA GLN A 333 -14.42 17.61 7.27
C GLN A 333 -13.84 18.82 8.02
N ASP A 334 -12.88 19.53 7.44
CA ASP A 334 -12.28 20.73 8.05
C ASP A 334 -12.98 22.03 7.62
N ILE A 335 -13.86 21.95 6.64
CA ILE A 335 -14.63 23.09 6.14
C ILE A 335 -15.96 23.15 6.87
N ASP A 336 -16.41 24.37 7.19
CA ASP A 336 -17.70 24.58 7.86
C ASP A 336 -18.85 24.07 6.99
N GLU A 337 -19.81 23.34 7.58
CA GLU A 337 -20.93 22.73 6.87
C GLU A 337 -21.79 23.73 6.11
N HIS A 338 -21.98 24.96 6.64
CA HIS A 338 -22.73 26.00 5.96
C HIS A 338 -22.01 26.49 4.70
N ILE A 339 -20.67 26.55 4.72
CA ILE A 339 -19.90 26.90 3.50
C ILE A 339 -20.05 25.79 2.46
N LEU A 340 -19.96 24.51 2.87
CA LEU A 340 -20.16 23.37 1.97
C LEU A 340 -21.54 23.38 1.34
N GLU A 341 -22.57 23.66 2.14
CA GLU A 341 -23.96 23.74 1.70
C GLU A 341 -24.17 24.88 0.69
N HIS A 342 -23.68 26.09 0.98
CA HIS A 342 -23.81 27.22 0.07
C HIS A 342 -23.07 26.98 -1.25
N ILE A 343 -21.86 26.43 -1.23
CA ILE A 343 -21.12 26.09 -2.45
C ILE A 343 -21.88 25.03 -3.25
N SER A 344 -22.46 24.02 -2.60
CA SER A 344 -23.22 22.98 -3.30
C SER A 344 -24.45 23.56 -4.01
N MET A 345 -25.18 24.48 -3.37
CA MET A 345 -26.32 25.18 -3.99
C MET A 345 -25.91 26.02 -5.21
N LEU A 346 -24.78 26.75 -5.12
CA LEU A 346 -24.28 27.53 -6.25
C LEU A 346 -23.88 26.65 -7.45
N VAL A 347 -23.23 25.52 -7.19
CA VAL A 347 -22.85 24.56 -8.22
C VAL A 347 -24.08 23.93 -8.86
N ASP A 348 -25.10 23.58 -8.06
CA ASP A 348 -26.37 23.01 -8.53
C ASP A 348 -27.13 24.00 -9.43
N MET A 349 -27.20 25.27 -9.04
CA MET A 349 -27.81 26.35 -9.85
C MET A 349 -27.15 26.51 -11.20
N LEU A 350 -25.84 26.21 -11.32
CA LEU A 350 -25.08 26.28 -12.57
C LEU A 350 -25.09 24.96 -13.35
N GLY A 351 -25.72 23.90 -12.82
CA GLY A 351 -25.73 22.57 -13.43
C GLY A 351 -24.38 21.91 -13.50
N GLY A 352 -23.50 22.20 -12.56
CA GLY A 352 -22.12 21.78 -12.54
C GLY A 352 -21.86 20.48 -11.75
N HIS A 353 -20.60 20.28 -11.37
CA HIS A 353 -20.16 19.07 -10.67
C HIS A 353 -19.65 19.42 -9.25
N TYR A 354 -20.07 18.65 -8.25
CA TYR A 354 -19.69 18.86 -6.87
C TYR A 354 -19.20 17.58 -6.19
N TYR A 355 -17.94 17.56 -5.78
CA TYR A 355 -17.33 16.38 -5.14
C TYR A 355 -16.67 16.77 -3.83
N VAL A 356 -16.97 16.01 -2.75
CA VAL A 356 -16.37 16.21 -1.44
C VAL A 356 -15.66 14.95 -0.99
N PHE A 357 -14.36 15.05 -0.78
CA PHE A 357 -13.51 14.00 -0.21
C PHE A 357 -13.27 14.29 1.27
N TYR A 358 -13.57 13.34 2.16
CA TYR A 358 -13.46 13.58 3.60
C TYR A 358 -13.06 12.32 4.39
N ASP A 359 -12.61 12.52 5.62
CA ASP A 359 -12.32 11.49 6.60
C ASP A 359 -12.91 11.85 7.96
N LYS A 360 -13.99 11.17 8.35
CA LYS A 360 -14.64 11.40 9.66
C LYS A 360 -13.74 11.16 10.86
N ASN A 361 -12.63 10.40 10.69
CA ASN A 361 -11.68 10.09 11.75
C ASN A 361 -10.56 11.14 11.88
N GLN A 362 -10.40 12.03 10.89
CA GLN A 362 -9.39 13.11 10.89
C GLN A 362 -9.94 14.47 11.34
N TYR A 363 -11.02 14.48 12.07
CA TYR A 363 -11.66 15.68 12.56
C TYR A 363 -10.91 16.26 13.78
N ILE A 364 -9.94 17.11 13.53
CA ILE A 364 -9.05 17.70 14.56
C ILE A 364 -9.10 19.24 14.65
N MET A 365 -9.77 19.89 13.72
CA MET A 365 -9.75 21.36 13.62
C MET A 365 -10.95 22.05 14.30
N MET A 366 -12.13 21.44 14.30
CA MET A 366 -13.37 22.01 14.84
C MET A 366 -14.14 20.99 15.67
N HIS A 367 -14.93 21.45 16.66
CA HIS A 367 -15.77 20.60 17.51
C HIS A 367 -17.18 20.34 16.94
N LYS A 368 -17.33 20.31 15.60
CA LYS A 368 -18.62 20.15 14.94
C LYS A 368 -18.81 18.75 14.37
N SER A 369 -20.05 18.41 14.12
CA SER A 369 -20.49 17.14 13.55
C SER A 369 -20.19 17.07 12.04
N THR A 370 -19.89 15.88 11.51
CA THR A 370 -19.87 15.62 10.07
C THR A 370 -21.25 15.20 9.54
N HIS A 371 -22.31 15.47 10.30
CA HIS A 371 -23.66 14.99 10.01
C HIS A 371 -24.13 15.39 8.60
N TRP A 372 -23.82 16.62 8.16
CA TRP A 372 -24.18 17.07 6.83
C TRP A 372 -23.48 16.23 5.75
N LEU A 373 -22.19 15.99 5.86
CA LEU A 373 -21.45 15.12 4.94
C LEU A 373 -21.98 13.68 4.94
N ASP A 374 -22.48 13.21 6.09
CA ASP A 374 -23.05 11.87 6.20
C ASP A 374 -24.49 11.78 5.65
N THR A 375 -25.16 12.89 5.39
CA THR A 375 -26.54 12.96 4.88
C THR A 375 -26.63 13.55 3.48
N TYR A 376 -25.68 14.37 3.05
CA TYR A 376 -25.66 15.04 1.76
C TYR A 376 -25.37 14.10 0.59
N GLY A 377 -26.07 14.33 -0.53
CA GLY A 377 -25.79 13.74 -1.83
C GLY A 377 -26.36 12.34 -2.06
N ASP A 378 -26.76 12.07 -3.30
CA ASP A 378 -27.33 10.80 -3.74
C ASP A 378 -26.26 9.73 -3.96
N CYS A 379 -25.02 10.15 -4.25
CA CYS A 379 -23.89 9.26 -4.47
C CYS A 379 -22.91 9.32 -3.30
N ARG A 380 -22.75 8.19 -2.60
CA ARG A 380 -21.80 8.02 -1.50
C ARG A 380 -20.87 6.86 -1.75
N LEU A 381 -19.59 7.14 -1.67
CA LEU A 381 -18.56 6.14 -1.85
C LEU A 381 -17.70 6.02 -0.60
N VAL A 382 -17.28 4.80 -0.30
CA VAL A 382 -16.37 4.52 0.80
C VAL A 382 -15.13 3.84 0.27
N LEU A 383 -13.97 4.43 0.57
CA LEU A 383 -12.66 3.86 0.27
C LEU A 383 -12.24 2.95 1.41
N TYR A 384 -11.87 1.71 1.10
CA TYR A 384 -11.50 0.72 2.12
C TYR A 384 -10.02 0.40 2.13
N LYS A 385 -9.33 0.48 0.98
CA LYS A 385 -7.96 0.02 0.86
C LYS A 385 -6.98 1.14 1.17
N ASN A 386 -6.08 0.89 2.13
CA ASN A 386 -4.94 1.77 2.37
C ASN A 386 -3.89 1.54 1.26
N CYS A 387 -3.51 2.61 0.57
CA CYS A 387 -2.59 2.60 -0.57
C CYS A 387 -1.27 3.31 -0.26
N ARG A 388 -1.17 3.93 0.91
CA ARG A 388 -0.06 4.80 1.31
C ARG A 388 0.90 4.14 2.29
N ASN A 389 0.36 3.70 3.42
CA ASN A 389 1.15 3.20 4.54
C ASN A 389 1.49 1.72 4.34
N THR A 390 2.63 1.25 4.85
CA THR A 390 2.89 -0.18 4.97
C THR A 390 1.89 -0.86 5.91
N ALA A 391 1.78 -2.18 5.84
CA ALA A 391 0.85 -2.94 6.69
C ALA A 391 1.10 -2.70 8.18
N GLU A 392 2.36 -2.60 8.58
CA GLU A 392 2.78 -2.36 9.96
C GLU A 392 2.37 -0.96 10.43
N ILE A 393 2.61 0.07 9.60
CA ILE A 393 2.17 1.45 9.93
C ILE A 393 0.65 1.52 9.95
N ALA A 394 -0.04 0.94 8.97
CA ALA A 394 -1.50 0.92 8.93
C ALA A 394 -2.12 0.25 10.18
N LYS A 395 -1.51 -0.83 10.67
CA LYS A 395 -1.89 -1.48 11.91
C LYS A 395 -1.74 -0.56 13.12
N THR A 396 -0.59 0.11 13.26
CA THR A 396 -0.34 1.08 14.33
C THR A 396 -1.34 2.24 14.27
N VAL A 397 -1.60 2.79 13.10
CA VAL A 397 -2.58 3.85 12.88
C VAL A 397 -3.99 3.39 13.28
N GLY A 398 -4.39 2.18 12.92
CA GLY A 398 -5.72 1.62 13.24
C GLY A 398 -5.95 1.38 14.74
N THR A 399 -4.90 1.16 15.54
CA THR A 399 -5.03 0.95 16.99
C THR A 399 -5.29 2.24 17.79
N THR A 400 -5.06 3.41 17.20
CA THR A 400 -5.28 4.69 17.89
C THR A 400 -6.76 5.04 18.07
N LEU A 401 -7.65 4.45 17.26
CA LEU A 401 -9.08 4.71 17.27
C LEU A 401 -9.85 3.39 17.44
N SER A 402 -10.54 3.23 18.57
CA SER A 402 -11.27 2.02 18.93
C SER A 402 -12.41 1.64 17.98
N ASP A 403 -12.97 2.63 17.26
CA ASP A 403 -14.14 2.46 16.37
C ASP A 403 -13.80 1.96 14.97
N ILE A 404 -12.52 1.86 14.63
CA ILE A 404 -12.10 1.36 13.33
C ILE A 404 -11.99 -0.16 13.39
N LYS A 405 -12.78 -0.87 12.58
CA LYS A 405 -12.62 -2.33 12.43
C LYS A 405 -11.20 -2.62 11.97
N LYS A 406 -10.43 -3.33 12.80
CA LYS A 406 -9.00 -3.61 12.60
C LYS A 406 -8.67 -4.24 11.23
N ASP A 407 -9.63 -4.89 10.59
CA ASP A 407 -9.44 -5.59 9.31
C ASP A 407 -9.70 -4.71 8.06
N ALA A 408 -10.22 -3.49 8.24
CA ALA A 408 -10.65 -2.66 7.10
C ALA A 408 -9.51 -1.92 6.38
N TYR A 409 -8.27 -1.96 6.90
CA TYR A 409 -7.17 -1.08 6.44
C TYR A 409 -5.87 -1.81 6.12
N ILE A 410 -5.93 -3.10 5.86
CA ILE A 410 -4.73 -3.89 5.58
C ILE A 410 -4.19 -3.52 4.20
N ASN A 411 -3.00 -2.92 4.16
CA ASN A 411 -2.18 -2.90 2.98
C ASN A 411 -1.47 -4.25 2.84
N GLU A 412 -1.36 -4.76 1.63
CA GLU A 412 -0.62 -6.01 1.35
C GLU A 412 0.91 -5.82 1.39
N LEU A 413 1.36 -4.57 1.47
CA LEU A 413 2.78 -4.20 1.44
C LEU A 413 3.37 -4.25 2.84
N SER A 414 4.20 -5.24 3.12
CA SER A 414 5.01 -5.32 4.33
C SER A 414 6.07 -4.21 4.36
N GLY A 415 6.32 -3.66 5.53
CA GLY A 415 7.31 -2.62 5.74
C GLY A 415 8.07 -2.78 7.06
N ILE A 416 8.72 -1.71 7.46
CA ILE A 416 9.45 -1.66 8.72
C ILE A 416 8.44 -1.47 9.85
N LYS A 417 8.55 -2.29 10.90
CA LYS A 417 7.71 -2.15 12.08
C LYS A 417 7.98 -0.81 12.75
N PRO A 418 6.95 -0.03 13.06
CA PRO A 418 7.11 1.25 13.74
C PRO A 418 7.77 1.11 15.11
N LEU A 419 8.48 2.16 15.51
CA LEU A 419 9.21 2.19 16.78
C LEU A 419 8.48 3.04 17.82
N GLY A 420 8.60 2.65 19.09
CA GLY A 420 8.12 3.41 20.24
C GLY A 420 9.26 3.77 21.18
N SER A 421 9.24 4.97 21.73
CA SER A 421 10.21 5.45 22.72
C SER A 421 9.50 6.23 23.80
N PHE A 422 10.04 6.23 25.03
CA PHE A 422 9.52 7.05 26.12
C PHE A 422 10.55 8.11 26.53
N TYR A 423 10.05 9.27 26.95
CA TYR A 423 10.88 10.32 27.54
C TYR A 423 10.13 11.07 28.64
N LYS A 424 10.87 11.68 29.56
CA LYS A 424 10.35 12.46 30.70
C LYS A 424 10.77 13.94 30.69
N ASN A 425 11.77 14.27 29.87
CA ASN A 425 12.31 15.63 29.81
C ASN A 425 12.86 15.96 28.41
N GLU A 426 13.19 17.22 28.19
CA GLU A 426 13.71 17.73 26.91
C GLU A 426 15.01 17.05 26.47
N SER A 427 15.91 16.74 27.41
CA SER A 427 17.19 16.09 27.08
C SER A 427 17.01 14.69 26.52
N GLU A 428 16.12 13.91 27.11
CA GLU A 428 15.76 12.58 26.60
C GLU A 428 15.08 12.66 25.23
N LEU A 429 14.15 13.63 25.05
CA LEU A 429 13.53 13.86 23.77
C LEU A 429 14.55 14.23 22.68
N ARG A 430 15.49 15.15 22.99
CA ARG A 430 16.56 15.53 22.06
C ARG A 430 17.42 14.33 21.65
N ASN A 431 17.71 13.43 22.60
CA ASN A 431 18.44 12.19 22.29
C ASN A 431 17.66 11.28 21.34
N ILE A 432 16.35 11.08 21.56
CA ILE A 432 15.47 10.31 20.66
C ILE A 432 15.47 10.91 19.26
N VAL A 433 15.27 12.23 19.16
CA VAL A 433 15.26 12.95 17.88
C VAL A 433 16.61 12.82 17.15
N THR A 434 17.70 12.95 17.89
CA THR A 434 19.07 12.82 17.34
C THR A 434 19.29 11.41 16.80
N LYS A 435 18.93 10.37 17.56
CA LYS A 435 19.05 8.97 17.12
C LYS A 435 18.20 8.70 15.86
N PHE A 436 16.96 9.18 15.85
CA PHE A 436 16.06 9.03 14.70
C PHE A 436 16.63 9.70 13.45
N VAL A 437 16.99 10.97 13.53
CA VAL A 437 17.54 11.72 12.39
C VAL A 437 18.83 11.07 11.89
N THR A 438 19.75 10.71 12.79
CA THR A 438 21.00 10.03 12.43
C THR A 438 20.74 8.75 11.65
N LYS A 439 19.80 7.91 12.14
CA LYS A 439 19.41 6.68 11.45
C LYS A 439 18.82 6.97 10.07
N MET A 440 17.90 7.93 9.95
CA MET A 440 17.30 8.26 8.65
C MET A 440 18.34 8.75 7.63
N ILE A 441 19.29 9.55 8.06
CA ILE A 441 20.39 10.01 7.18
C ILE A 441 21.31 8.84 6.80
N GLN A 442 21.63 7.94 7.72
CA GLN A 442 22.37 6.70 7.41
C GLN A 442 21.62 5.80 6.42
N ASP A 443 20.30 5.71 6.55
CA ASP A 443 19.41 4.99 5.62
C ASP A 443 19.19 5.77 4.31
N LYS A 444 19.93 6.89 4.09
CA LYS A 444 19.89 7.75 2.90
C LYS A 444 18.53 8.37 2.60
N VAL A 445 17.73 8.60 3.61
CA VAL A 445 16.52 9.42 3.49
C VAL A 445 16.93 10.87 3.38
N ARG A 446 16.40 11.59 2.40
CA ARG A 446 16.73 13.01 2.21
C ARG A 446 16.16 13.84 3.35
N PRO A 447 16.84 14.94 3.78
CA PRO A 447 16.35 15.79 4.87
C PRO A 447 14.92 16.29 4.68
N GLU A 448 14.53 16.67 3.47
CA GLU A 448 13.17 17.13 3.14
C GLU A 448 12.11 16.03 3.18
N ASP A 449 12.49 14.75 3.17
CA ASP A 449 11.61 13.59 3.33
C ASP A 449 11.47 13.14 4.80
N ILE A 450 12.15 13.85 5.73
CA ILE A 450 12.10 13.59 7.18
C ILE A 450 11.27 14.68 7.85
N VAL A 451 10.24 14.27 8.60
CA VAL A 451 9.37 15.20 9.29
C VAL A 451 9.27 14.85 10.78
N ILE A 452 9.44 15.86 11.62
CA ILE A 452 9.18 15.78 13.06
C ILE A 452 7.81 16.46 13.30
N LEU A 453 6.83 15.69 13.75
CA LEU A 453 5.48 16.17 14.03
C LEU A 453 5.25 16.27 15.53
N THR A 454 4.77 17.42 16.00
CA THR A 454 4.27 17.56 17.36
C THR A 454 2.74 17.48 17.42
N THR A 455 2.19 16.78 18.41
CA THR A 455 0.74 16.80 18.71
C THR A 455 0.30 18.12 19.30
N SER A 456 1.24 18.96 19.72
CA SER A 456 1.04 20.31 20.25
C SER A 456 1.21 21.37 19.15
N SER A 457 1.27 22.66 19.52
CA SER A 457 1.81 23.70 18.64
C SER A 457 3.34 23.77 18.77
N VAL A 458 4.05 24.16 17.73
CA VAL A 458 5.52 24.27 17.76
C VAL A 458 6.03 25.12 18.94
N PRO A 459 5.45 26.28 19.27
CA PRO A 459 5.87 27.06 20.44
C PRO A 459 5.66 26.37 21.79
N ASN A 460 4.72 25.43 21.87
CA ASN A 460 4.38 24.70 23.09
C ASN A 460 5.03 23.31 23.17
N SER A 461 5.77 22.90 22.14
CA SER A 461 6.53 21.64 22.12
C SER A 461 7.76 21.73 23.03
N MET A 462 8.15 20.62 23.63
CA MET A 462 9.44 20.51 24.33
C MET A 462 10.65 20.72 23.38
N LEU A 463 10.44 20.54 22.07
CA LEU A 463 11.48 20.70 21.05
C LEU A 463 11.54 22.10 20.42
N LYS A 464 10.76 23.06 20.90
CA LYS A 464 10.54 24.40 20.29
C LYS A 464 11.79 25.17 19.85
N ASN A 465 12.93 24.97 20.48
CA ASN A 465 14.16 25.72 20.24
C ASN A 465 15.20 24.95 19.42
N ILE A 466 14.79 23.95 18.64
CA ILE A 466 15.71 23.19 17.82
C ILE A 466 15.87 23.85 16.45
N SER A 467 17.12 24.03 16.02
CA SER A 467 17.43 24.61 14.69
C SER A 467 18.26 23.67 13.80
N ALA A 468 18.96 22.71 14.39
CA ALA A 468 19.74 21.72 13.64
C ALA A 468 20.03 20.48 14.48
N ILE A 469 20.27 19.35 13.82
CA ILE A 469 20.75 18.08 14.41
C ILE A 469 21.87 17.54 13.52
N ASN A 470 23.05 17.28 14.11
CA ASN A 470 24.20 16.70 13.41
C ASN A 470 24.53 17.40 12.09
N GLY A 471 24.43 18.73 12.04
CA GLY A 471 24.72 19.53 10.85
C GLY A 471 23.57 19.61 9.83
N VAL A 472 22.46 18.93 10.07
CA VAL A 472 21.25 19.03 9.23
C VAL A 472 20.32 20.08 9.82
N SER A 473 19.96 21.07 9.01
CA SER A 473 19.09 22.17 9.42
C SER A 473 17.63 21.70 9.61
N ILE A 474 16.96 22.28 10.60
CA ILE A 474 15.53 22.07 10.88
C ILE A 474 14.79 23.38 10.60
N SER A 475 13.68 23.30 9.88
CA SER A 475 12.81 24.44 9.56
C SER A 475 11.38 24.17 10.02
N THR A 476 10.66 25.22 10.40
CA THR A 476 9.22 25.14 10.69
C THR A 476 8.34 25.28 9.45
N GLU A 477 8.95 25.62 8.32
CA GLU A 477 8.31 25.69 7.00
C GLU A 477 9.04 24.75 6.03
N PRO A 478 8.33 24.17 5.05
CA PRO A 478 8.95 23.29 4.06
C PRO A 478 10.09 24.00 3.32
N LYS A 479 11.29 23.41 3.37
CA LYS A 479 12.47 23.92 2.67
C LYS A 479 13.32 22.76 2.17
N LYS A 480 13.89 22.91 0.97
CA LYS A 480 14.81 21.94 0.39
C LYS A 480 16.02 21.72 1.28
N ASN A 481 16.46 20.49 1.41
CA ASN A 481 17.58 20.05 2.26
C ASN A 481 17.40 20.32 3.77
N ASN A 482 16.20 20.60 4.24
CA ASN A 482 15.90 20.80 5.65
C ASN A 482 14.92 19.73 6.14
N ILE A 483 15.07 19.35 7.42
CA ILE A 483 14.05 18.57 8.12
C ILE A 483 12.91 19.52 8.50
N LEU A 484 11.68 19.12 8.24
CA LEU A 484 10.53 19.91 8.66
C LEU A 484 10.15 19.56 10.10
N PHE A 485 10.04 20.57 10.97
CA PHE A 485 9.46 20.46 12.30
C PHE A 485 8.18 21.30 12.39
N THR A 486 7.02 20.64 12.49
CA THR A 486 5.74 21.33 12.48
C THR A 486 4.68 20.58 13.31
N SER A 487 3.50 21.16 13.47
CA SER A 487 2.40 20.49 14.16
C SER A 487 1.64 19.53 13.24
N VAL A 488 1.05 18.48 13.83
CA VAL A 488 0.15 17.55 13.11
C VAL A 488 -0.94 18.30 12.35
N ARG A 489 -1.48 19.39 12.94
CA ARG A 489 -2.54 20.19 12.30
C ARG A 489 -2.06 20.88 11.01
N LYS A 490 -0.87 21.47 11.03
CA LYS A 490 -0.30 22.13 9.84
C LYS A 490 0.10 21.13 8.75
N PHE A 491 0.54 19.93 9.13
CA PHE A 491 0.99 18.90 8.21
C PHE A 491 -0.14 17.98 7.70
N LYS A 492 -1.37 18.23 8.12
CA LYS A 492 -2.54 17.47 7.66
C LYS A 492 -2.67 17.55 6.12
N GLY A 493 -3.02 16.43 5.46
CA GLY A 493 -3.10 16.32 4.00
C GLY A 493 -1.77 15.96 3.31
N LEU A 494 -0.63 16.26 3.93
CA LEU A 494 0.70 15.91 3.43
C LEU A 494 1.19 14.55 3.94
N GLU A 495 2.33 14.12 3.43
CA GLU A 495 2.99 12.88 3.79
C GLU A 495 4.52 12.99 3.72
N ALA A 496 5.22 12.09 4.40
CA ALA A 496 6.67 12.02 4.37
C ALA A 496 7.15 10.56 4.41
N LYS A 497 8.36 10.31 3.91
CA LYS A 497 8.97 8.96 3.98
C LYS A 497 9.24 8.55 5.42
N ALA A 498 9.72 9.48 6.24
CA ALA A 498 10.05 9.23 7.64
C ALA A 498 9.37 10.26 8.55
N VAL A 499 8.60 9.78 9.52
CA VAL A 499 7.90 10.60 10.50
C VAL A 499 8.30 10.20 11.91
N LEU A 500 8.73 11.20 12.70
CA LEU A 500 8.83 11.10 14.15
C LEU A 500 7.71 11.92 14.78
N LEU A 501 6.77 11.25 15.45
CA LEU A 501 5.68 11.89 16.16
C LEU A 501 6.07 12.08 17.63
N ILE A 502 6.18 13.32 18.08
CA ILE A 502 6.57 13.71 19.45
C ILE A 502 5.40 14.34 20.21
N ASP A 503 5.61 14.59 21.49
CA ASP A 503 4.63 15.14 22.42
C ASP A 503 3.35 14.30 22.52
N VAL A 504 3.49 12.97 22.32
CA VAL A 504 2.40 12.03 22.56
C VAL A 504 2.26 11.85 24.06
N LEU A 505 1.35 12.62 24.68
CA LEU A 505 1.16 12.62 26.11
C LEU A 505 0.41 11.35 26.55
N VAL A 506 1.05 10.49 27.33
CA VAL A 506 0.43 9.25 27.83
C VAL A 506 -0.83 9.55 28.62
N SER A 507 -0.84 10.58 29.48
CA SER A 507 -2.03 11.01 30.25
C SER A 507 -3.22 11.43 29.39
N ARG A 508 -3.00 11.82 28.14
CA ARG A 508 -4.06 12.30 27.22
C ARG A 508 -4.51 11.23 26.21
N LEU A 509 -4.00 10.02 26.28
CA LEU A 509 -4.48 8.93 25.40
C LEU A 509 -5.92 8.50 25.67
N THR A 510 -6.53 8.99 26.77
CA THR A 510 -7.97 8.88 27.07
C THR A 510 -8.79 10.00 26.44
N ASN A 511 -8.16 11.05 25.90
CA ASN A 511 -8.83 12.17 25.26
C ASN A 511 -8.99 11.96 23.77
N GLU A 512 -10.21 12.03 23.25
CA GLU A 512 -10.51 11.76 21.84
C GLU A 512 -9.77 12.67 20.86
N LEU A 513 -9.64 13.95 21.16
CA LEU A 513 -8.91 14.89 20.31
C LEU A 513 -7.43 14.53 20.23
N HIS A 514 -6.81 14.14 21.36
CA HIS A 514 -5.41 13.73 21.39
C HIS A 514 -5.19 12.42 20.63
N LYS A 515 -6.08 11.43 20.78
CA LYS A 515 -6.04 10.18 20.00
C LYS A 515 -6.13 10.46 18.49
N ARG A 516 -7.01 11.36 18.07
CA ARG A 516 -7.11 11.77 16.66
C ARG A 516 -5.86 12.46 16.16
N LEU A 517 -5.19 13.29 16.97
CA LEU A 517 -3.90 13.87 16.61
C LEU A 517 -2.82 12.79 16.42
N VAL A 518 -2.78 11.78 17.29
CA VAL A 518 -1.87 10.64 17.16
C VAL A 518 -2.22 9.84 15.89
N TYR A 519 -3.49 9.57 15.63
CA TYR A 519 -3.95 8.92 14.41
C TYR A 519 -3.52 9.68 13.15
N VAL A 520 -3.82 10.98 13.07
CA VAL A 520 -3.46 11.80 11.91
C VAL A 520 -1.95 11.87 11.74
N GLY A 521 -1.19 12.13 12.81
CA GLY A 521 0.27 12.23 12.74
C GLY A 521 0.94 10.92 12.31
N SER A 522 0.52 9.80 12.88
CA SER A 522 1.05 8.48 12.52
C SER A 522 0.73 8.10 11.07
N SER A 523 -0.43 8.49 10.56
CA SER A 523 -0.85 8.19 9.19
C SER A 523 -0.07 8.96 8.12
N ARG A 524 0.76 9.95 8.49
CA ARG A 524 1.58 10.74 7.56
C ARG A 524 2.85 10.01 7.10
N ALA A 525 3.24 8.93 7.78
CA ALA A 525 4.44 8.16 7.44
C ALA A 525 4.17 7.16 6.31
N ASN A 526 5.04 7.15 5.30
CA ASN A 526 4.97 6.16 4.23
C ASN A 526 5.82 4.92 4.54
N THR A 527 7.03 5.09 5.10
CA THR A 527 8.01 4.01 5.28
C THR A 527 8.50 3.87 6.71
N TYR A 528 8.84 4.99 7.36
CA TYR A 528 9.40 4.99 8.71
C TYR A 528 8.49 5.77 9.65
N LEU A 529 8.04 5.12 10.71
CA LEU A 529 7.26 5.76 11.77
C LEU A 529 7.91 5.47 13.12
N GLN A 530 8.11 6.52 13.91
CA GLN A 530 8.46 6.41 15.32
C GLN A 530 7.56 7.31 16.15
N LEU A 531 7.05 6.77 17.26
CA LEU A 531 6.27 7.50 18.26
C LEU A 531 7.13 7.73 19.51
N ALA A 532 7.23 8.99 19.94
CA ALA A 532 7.87 9.37 21.19
C ALA A 532 6.80 9.77 22.22
N PHE A 533 6.62 8.92 23.22
CA PHE A 533 5.65 9.08 24.29
C PHE A 533 6.22 9.92 25.42
N TYR A 534 5.55 11.00 25.76
CA TYR A 534 5.84 11.74 26.99
C TYR A 534 5.23 10.99 28.17
N ASP A 535 6.09 10.36 28.96
CA ASP A 535 5.73 9.55 30.14
C ASP A 535 5.50 10.47 31.35
N ASN A 536 4.31 11.00 31.43
CA ASN A 536 3.88 11.96 32.44
C ASN A 536 2.84 11.40 33.42
N VAL A 537 2.81 10.06 33.57
CA VAL A 537 1.85 9.35 34.41
C VAL A 537 2.55 8.36 35.36
N PRO A 538 1.99 8.12 36.57
CA PRO A 538 2.41 7.01 37.41
C PRO A 538 2.15 5.64 36.75
N ASN A 539 2.90 4.63 37.14
CA ASN A 539 2.74 3.28 36.58
C ASN A 539 1.36 2.67 36.81
N GLU A 540 0.67 3.04 37.88
CA GLU A 540 -0.69 2.59 38.23
C GLU A 540 -1.77 3.06 37.24
N ASP A 541 -1.56 4.20 36.58
CA ASP A 541 -2.52 4.78 35.64
C ASP A 541 -2.52 4.07 34.26
N TYR A 542 -1.48 3.31 33.93
CA TYR A 542 -1.42 2.57 32.66
C TYR A 542 -2.59 1.61 32.50
N LYS A 543 -3.11 1.01 33.56
CA LYS A 543 -4.28 0.13 33.51
C LYS A 543 -5.52 0.87 32.99
N SER A 544 -5.79 2.05 33.50
CA SER A 544 -6.93 2.88 33.07
C SER A 544 -6.80 3.31 31.62
N ILE A 545 -5.60 3.70 31.22
CA ILE A 545 -5.31 4.15 29.84
C ILE A 545 -5.49 2.99 28.86
N LEU A 546 -4.95 1.82 29.16
CA LEU A 546 -5.04 0.64 28.30
C LEU A 546 -6.48 0.14 28.16
N ASN A 547 -7.26 0.15 29.27
CA ASN A 547 -8.69 -0.17 29.20
C ASN A 547 -9.45 0.78 28.27
N HIS A 548 -9.12 2.08 28.32
CA HIS A 548 -9.72 3.09 27.44
C HIS A 548 -9.32 2.88 25.95
N LEU A 549 -8.16 2.30 25.69
CA LEU A 549 -7.72 1.89 24.36
C LEU A 549 -8.31 0.53 23.90
N GLY A 550 -9.24 -0.05 24.69
CA GLY A 550 -9.95 -1.29 24.37
C GLY A 550 -9.19 -2.57 24.71
N VAL A 551 -8.18 -2.49 25.59
CA VAL A 551 -7.40 -3.64 26.04
C VAL A 551 -7.81 -4.00 27.47
N ASN A 552 -8.71 -4.97 27.62
CA ASN A 552 -9.38 -5.26 28.90
C ASN A 552 -8.69 -6.37 29.75
N GLU A 553 -7.79 -7.15 29.16
CA GLU A 553 -7.15 -8.29 29.82
C GLU A 553 -5.62 -8.16 29.81
N ILE A 554 -5.07 -7.35 30.73
CA ILE A 554 -3.62 -7.25 30.92
C ILE A 554 -3.29 -7.59 32.36
N ASN A 555 -2.51 -8.65 32.54
CA ASN A 555 -2.06 -9.09 33.86
C ASN A 555 -1.08 -8.11 34.54
N ARG A 556 -0.30 -7.34 33.76
CA ARG A 556 0.66 -6.34 34.26
C ARG A 556 0.68 -5.13 33.31
N PRO A 557 -0.20 -4.14 33.55
CA PRO A 557 -0.20 -2.90 32.77
C PRO A 557 1.13 -2.17 32.93
N SER A 558 1.78 -1.83 31.82
CA SER A 558 3.09 -1.18 31.80
C SER A 558 3.31 -0.39 30.50
N LYS A 559 4.45 0.28 30.40
CA LYS A 559 4.90 0.94 29.18
C LYS A 559 5.03 -0.04 28.00
N GLU A 560 5.55 -1.23 28.27
CA GLU A 560 5.69 -2.31 27.31
C GLU A 560 4.32 -2.72 26.77
N SER A 561 3.31 -2.84 27.64
CA SER A 561 1.93 -3.12 27.21
C SER A 561 1.35 -2.03 26.30
N LEU A 562 1.72 -0.76 26.51
CA LEU A 562 1.32 0.33 25.62
C LEU A 562 2.00 0.21 24.24
N ILE A 563 3.29 -0.09 24.21
CA ILE A 563 4.04 -0.35 22.98
C ILE A 563 3.40 -1.50 22.18
N ASP A 564 3.10 -2.62 22.86
CA ASP A 564 2.46 -3.78 22.23
C ASP A 564 1.05 -3.44 21.70
N THR A 565 0.28 -2.65 22.45
CA THR A 565 -1.06 -2.19 22.02
C THR A 565 -1.00 -1.42 20.70
N PHE A 566 -0.03 -0.53 20.54
CA PHE A 566 0.18 0.20 19.28
C PHE A 566 0.90 -0.63 18.20
N GLY A 567 1.33 -1.86 18.52
CA GLY A 567 2.05 -2.72 17.58
C GLY A 567 3.44 -2.22 17.23
N LEU A 568 4.10 -1.54 18.17
CA LEU A 568 5.44 -0.95 18.00
C LEU A 568 6.54 -1.92 18.49
N ASP A 569 7.79 -1.62 18.10
CA ASP A 569 8.98 -2.15 18.75
C ASP A 569 9.56 -1.10 19.72
N LEU A 570 9.86 -1.52 20.94
CA LEU A 570 10.45 -0.61 21.93
C LEU A 570 11.90 -0.28 21.57
N LEU A 571 12.17 1.00 21.35
CA LEU A 571 13.55 1.49 21.19
C LEU A 571 14.12 1.76 22.59
N LYS A 572 15.11 0.96 22.99
CA LYS A 572 15.84 1.10 24.26
C LYS A 572 16.90 2.19 24.21
#